data_0ad7f4767cf40b5722f5e5f772ae2e66
#
_entry.id   0ad7f4767cf40b5722f5e5f772ae2e66
#
_cell.length_a   1.000
_cell.length_b   1.000
_cell.length_c   1.000
_cell.angle_alpha   90.00
_cell.angle_beta   90.00
_cell.angle_gamma   90.00
#
_symmetry.space_group_name_H-M   'P 1'
#
loop_
_entity.id
_entity.type
_entity.pdbx_description
1 polymer ?
#
loop_
_entity_poly.entity_id
_entity_poly.type
_entity_poly.pdbx_seq_one_letter_code
_entity_poly.pdbx_strand_id
1 'polypeptide(L)'
;MDSLRYWAKRIGIDGFRFDLAATLARLDGEFTRYHPFLYALRSDLLLGNLKMIMEPWDCGPNGWRTGQFGIPFAEWNDRFRDCTRTFWLTDVERARGGETGDMTMQSMATRLCGSADLFATDPGRGSTASVN
;
A
#
# COMPACT_ATOMS: atom_id res chain seq x y z
N MET A 1 19.73 -6.15 4.56
CA MET A 1 19.15 -7.33 5.24
C MET A 1 19.60 -7.43 6.71
N ASP A 2 20.89 -7.30 7.03
CA ASP A 2 21.39 -7.53 8.39
C ASP A 2 20.86 -6.54 9.41
N SER A 3 20.70 -5.27 9.05
CA SER A 3 20.06 -4.27 9.90
C SER A 3 18.62 -4.69 10.27
N LEU A 4 17.83 -5.16 9.30
CA LEU A 4 16.46 -5.62 9.55
C LEU A 4 16.44 -6.82 10.49
N ARG A 5 17.33 -7.80 10.27
CA ARG A 5 17.46 -8.97 11.16
C ARG A 5 17.91 -8.57 12.56
N TYR A 6 18.79 -7.58 12.71
CA TYR A 6 19.21 -7.06 14.00
C TYR A 6 18.02 -6.50 14.78
N TRP A 7 17.23 -5.61 14.16
CA TRP A 7 16.07 -5.02 14.82
C TRP A 7 15.00 -6.05 15.16
N ALA A 8 14.73 -6.98 14.24
CA ALA A 8 13.77 -8.05 14.49
C ALA A 8 14.22 -9.00 15.62
N LYS A 9 15.47 -9.49 15.55
CA LYS A 9 15.96 -10.54 16.45
C LYS A 9 16.43 -10.00 17.82
N ARG A 10 17.11 -8.84 17.83
CA ARG A 10 17.71 -8.29 19.05
C ARG A 10 16.77 -7.37 19.81
N ILE A 11 16.00 -6.59 19.10
CA ILE A 11 15.10 -5.59 19.69
C ILE A 11 13.67 -6.13 19.78
N GLY A 12 13.29 -7.09 18.93
CA GLY A 12 11.98 -7.75 19.00
C GLY A 12 10.86 -6.92 18.37
N ILE A 13 11.14 -6.15 17.33
CA ILE A 13 10.09 -5.40 16.63
C ILE A 13 9.21 -6.33 15.78
N ASP A 14 7.94 -5.97 15.58
CA ASP A 14 6.92 -6.80 14.93
C ASP A 14 6.82 -6.56 13.41
N GLY A 15 7.53 -5.58 12.89
CA GLY A 15 7.49 -5.27 11.46
C GLY A 15 8.25 -4.01 11.07
N PHE A 16 8.21 -3.70 9.79
CA PHE A 16 8.88 -2.55 9.19
C PHE A 16 7.96 -1.79 8.26
N ARG A 17 8.05 -0.48 8.28
CA ARG A 17 7.52 0.37 7.22
C ARG A 17 8.69 0.89 6.39
N PHE A 18 8.63 0.67 5.09
CA PHE A 18 9.64 1.11 4.14
C PHE A 18 9.22 2.43 3.50
N ASP A 19 10.00 3.47 3.77
CA ASP A 19 9.83 4.79 3.18
C ASP A 19 10.19 4.75 1.70
N LEU A 20 9.41 5.43 0.85
CA LEU A 20 9.61 5.49 -0.60
C LEU A 20 9.96 4.11 -1.20
N ALA A 21 9.20 3.09 -0.84
CA ALA A 21 9.55 1.69 -1.10
C ALA A 21 9.68 1.36 -2.60
N ALA A 22 9.06 2.14 -3.48
CA ALA A 22 9.22 1.97 -4.93
C ALA A 22 10.69 2.13 -5.36
N THR A 23 11.47 3.00 -4.69
CA THR A 23 12.92 3.14 -4.93
C THR A 23 13.68 1.85 -4.67
N LEU A 24 13.29 1.07 -3.65
CA LEU A 24 13.93 -0.19 -3.27
C LEU A 24 13.59 -1.34 -4.24
N ALA A 25 12.65 -1.12 -5.14
CA ALA A 25 12.16 -2.10 -6.11
C ALA A 25 12.50 -1.71 -7.56
N ARG A 26 13.41 -0.77 -7.77
CA ARG A 26 13.87 -0.37 -9.10
C ARG A 26 15.10 -1.17 -9.53
N LEU A 27 15.00 -1.75 -10.72
CA LEU A 27 16.11 -2.40 -11.43
C LEU A 27 16.28 -1.67 -12.77
N ASP A 28 17.48 -1.20 -13.07
CA ASP A 28 17.78 -0.40 -14.26
C ASP A 28 16.83 0.81 -14.45
N GLY A 29 16.42 1.44 -13.33
CA GLY A 29 15.51 2.58 -13.32
C GLY A 29 14.02 2.21 -13.34
N GLU A 30 13.65 0.97 -13.69
CA GLU A 30 12.27 0.50 -13.76
C GLU A 30 11.83 -0.24 -12.50
N PHE A 31 10.56 -0.02 -12.11
CA PHE A 31 9.98 -0.76 -10.98
C PHE A 31 9.72 -2.22 -11.35
N THR A 32 10.11 -3.12 -10.46
CA THR A 32 9.73 -4.53 -10.56
C THR A 32 9.39 -5.14 -9.19
N ARG A 33 8.22 -5.79 -9.08
CA ARG A 33 7.82 -6.55 -7.89
C ARG A 33 8.71 -7.77 -7.63
N TYR A 34 9.53 -8.16 -8.61
CA TYR A 34 10.48 -9.28 -8.55
C TYR A 34 11.90 -8.83 -8.21
N HIS A 35 12.08 -7.59 -7.76
CA HIS A 35 13.39 -7.08 -7.36
C HIS A 35 14.05 -8.01 -6.32
N PRO A 36 15.36 -8.28 -6.44
CA PRO A 36 16.07 -9.19 -5.52
C PRO A 36 15.92 -8.86 -4.04
N PHE A 37 15.85 -7.57 -3.68
CA PHE A 37 15.62 -7.15 -2.31
C PHE A 37 14.24 -7.59 -1.81
N LEU A 38 13.17 -7.40 -2.59
CA LEU A 38 11.82 -7.84 -2.22
C LEU A 38 11.72 -9.36 -2.14
N TYR A 39 12.42 -10.06 -3.04
CA TYR A 39 12.53 -11.51 -2.97
C TYR A 39 13.23 -11.98 -1.70
N ALA A 40 14.36 -11.34 -1.35
CA ALA A 40 15.10 -11.64 -0.13
C ALA A 40 14.26 -11.42 1.14
N LEU A 41 13.43 -10.35 1.18
CA LEU A 41 12.51 -10.11 2.29
C LEU A 41 11.47 -11.23 2.44
N ARG A 42 10.86 -11.67 1.32
CA ARG A 42 9.85 -12.73 1.32
C ARG A 42 10.40 -14.08 1.76
N SER A 43 11.64 -14.37 1.36
CA SER A 43 12.29 -15.68 1.55
C SER A 43 13.05 -15.81 2.87
N ASP A 44 13.22 -14.71 3.61
CA ASP A 44 13.94 -14.73 4.88
C ASP A 44 13.09 -15.39 5.96
N LEU A 45 13.62 -16.40 6.63
CA LEU A 45 12.89 -17.17 7.65
C LEU A 45 12.43 -16.35 8.86
N LEU A 46 13.13 -15.28 9.18
CA LEU A 46 12.76 -14.37 10.25
C LEU A 46 11.87 -13.25 9.73
N LEU A 47 12.34 -12.53 8.71
CA LEU A 47 11.69 -11.32 8.20
C LEU A 47 10.39 -11.61 7.45
N GLY A 48 10.30 -12.75 6.75
CA GLY A 48 9.11 -13.13 6.00
C GLY A 48 7.86 -13.37 6.86
N ASN A 49 8.03 -13.54 8.18
CA ASN A 49 6.93 -13.68 9.15
C ASN A 49 6.54 -12.37 9.82
N LEU A 50 7.25 -11.28 9.55
CA LEU A 50 6.97 -9.97 10.14
C LEU A 50 6.07 -9.12 9.21
N LYS A 51 5.43 -8.12 9.80
CA LYS A 51 4.64 -7.16 9.02
C LYS A 51 5.55 -6.27 8.19
N MET A 52 5.41 -6.33 6.88
CA MET A 52 6.15 -5.51 5.93
C MET A 52 5.18 -4.54 5.24
N ILE A 53 5.30 -3.27 5.54
CA ILE A 53 4.43 -2.21 5.03
C ILE A 53 5.23 -1.37 4.04
N MET A 54 4.76 -1.27 2.81
CA MET A 54 5.37 -0.47 1.77
C MET A 54 4.68 0.89 1.65
N GLU A 55 5.45 1.95 1.62
CA GLU A 55 5.00 3.21 1.04
C GLU A 55 5.17 3.09 -0.48
N PRO A 56 4.09 2.85 -1.24
CA PRO A 56 4.19 2.34 -2.60
C PRO A 56 4.39 3.44 -3.64
N TRP A 57 5.27 4.40 -3.37
CA TRP A 57 5.67 5.46 -4.30
C TRP A 57 7.11 5.89 -4.09
N ASP A 58 7.61 6.69 -5.02
CA ASP A 58 8.86 7.44 -4.94
C ASP A 58 8.79 8.73 -5.78
N CYS A 59 9.88 9.51 -5.81
CA CYS A 59 9.98 10.77 -6.55
C CYS A 59 10.44 10.57 -8.01
N GLY A 60 10.63 9.34 -8.46
CA GLY A 60 11.10 9.04 -9.81
C GLY A 60 9.99 9.02 -10.86
N PRO A 61 10.36 8.87 -12.13
CA PRO A 61 9.39 8.68 -13.20
C PRO A 61 8.49 7.48 -12.92
N ASN A 62 7.18 7.63 -13.18
CA ASN A 62 6.20 6.59 -12.88
C ASN A 62 6.30 6.07 -11.43
N GLY A 63 6.55 6.97 -10.46
CA GLY A 63 6.84 6.62 -9.07
C GLY A 63 5.67 5.99 -8.31
N TRP A 64 4.42 6.20 -8.71
CA TRP A 64 3.22 5.69 -8.03
C TRP A 64 2.97 4.22 -8.35
N ARG A 65 3.06 3.36 -7.33
CA ARG A 65 3.04 1.89 -7.46
C ARG A 65 2.05 1.19 -6.53
N THR A 66 1.06 1.93 -6.00
CA THR A 66 0.02 1.37 -5.13
C THR A 66 -0.68 0.18 -5.82
N GLY A 67 -0.76 -0.96 -5.13
CA GLY A 67 -1.32 -2.21 -5.62
C GLY A 67 -0.32 -3.10 -6.38
N GLN A 68 0.96 -2.71 -6.52
CA GLN A 68 1.90 -3.41 -7.38
C GLN A 68 2.97 -4.24 -6.65
N PHE A 69 3.12 -4.11 -5.35
CA PHE A 69 4.12 -4.89 -4.59
C PHE A 69 3.72 -6.35 -4.40
N GLY A 70 2.42 -6.63 -4.29
CA GLY A 70 1.89 -7.96 -4.08
C GLY A 70 2.14 -8.53 -2.69
N ILE A 71 1.56 -9.70 -2.42
CA ILE A 71 1.75 -10.41 -1.16
C ILE A 71 3.22 -10.82 -0.96
N PRO A 72 3.69 -10.89 0.30
CA PRO A 72 2.97 -10.67 1.57
C PRO A 72 2.97 -9.22 2.05
N PHE A 73 3.37 -8.27 1.21
CA PHE A 73 3.52 -6.87 1.60
C PHE A 73 2.16 -6.18 1.76
N ALA A 74 1.99 -5.49 2.88
CA ALA A 74 0.94 -4.49 3.01
C ALA A 74 1.38 -3.19 2.33
N GLU A 75 0.45 -2.39 1.88
CA GLU A 75 0.74 -1.12 1.21
C GLU A 75 -0.11 0.01 1.80
N TRP A 76 0.49 1.18 1.96
CA TRP A 76 -0.29 2.37 2.21
C TRP A 76 -1.18 2.67 0.99
N ASN A 77 -2.43 2.99 1.26
CA ASN A 77 -3.43 3.23 0.22
C ASN A 77 -3.72 4.74 0.13
N ASP A 78 -3.01 5.41 -0.78
CA ASP A 78 -3.18 6.82 -1.06
C ASP A 78 -4.59 7.16 -1.54
N ARG A 79 -5.21 6.31 -2.38
CA ARG A 79 -6.57 6.52 -2.85
C ARG A 79 -7.61 6.44 -1.74
N PHE A 80 -7.40 5.55 -0.76
CA PHE A 80 -8.23 5.52 0.44
C PHE A 80 -8.10 6.83 1.22
N ARG A 81 -6.86 7.26 1.47
CA ARG A 81 -6.55 8.52 2.15
C ARG A 81 -7.24 9.69 1.47
N ASP A 82 -7.03 9.83 0.17
CA ASP A 82 -7.49 11.00 -0.59
C ASP A 82 -9.02 11.02 -0.73
N CYS A 83 -9.62 9.86 -1.02
CA CYS A 83 -11.08 9.73 -1.05
C CYS A 83 -11.72 10.08 0.31
N THR A 84 -11.17 9.57 1.40
CA THR A 84 -11.66 9.85 2.76
C THR A 84 -11.52 11.33 3.10
N ARG A 85 -10.40 11.94 2.78
CA ARG A 85 -10.18 13.37 3.02
C ARG A 85 -11.11 14.24 2.20
N THR A 86 -11.28 13.93 0.92
CA THR A 86 -12.22 14.68 0.07
C THR A 86 -13.65 14.56 0.59
N PHE A 87 -14.11 13.34 0.86
CA PHE A 87 -15.47 13.10 1.35
C PHE A 87 -15.77 13.84 2.67
N TRP A 88 -14.89 13.71 3.66
CA TRP A 88 -15.15 14.24 5.01
C TRP A 88 -14.76 15.70 5.21
N LEU A 89 -13.87 16.25 4.41
CA LEU A 89 -13.40 17.63 4.53
C LEU A 89 -13.96 18.49 3.41
N THR A 90 -13.53 18.26 2.18
CA THR A 90 -13.85 19.13 1.04
C THR A 90 -15.32 19.09 0.68
N ASP A 91 -15.91 17.90 0.59
CA ASP A 91 -17.30 17.74 0.16
C ASP A 91 -18.30 18.22 1.24
N VAL A 92 -17.95 18.06 2.51
CA VAL A 92 -18.76 18.60 3.62
C VAL A 92 -18.77 20.13 3.59
N GLU A 93 -17.64 20.79 3.35
CA GLU A 93 -17.58 22.24 3.21
C GLU A 93 -18.35 22.74 1.98
N ARG A 94 -18.23 22.06 0.84
CA ARG A 94 -19.01 22.35 -0.37
C ARG A 94 -20.51 22.20 -0.14
N ALA A 95 -20.94 21.12 0.51
CA ALA A 95 -22.34 20.88 0.82
C ALA A 95 -22.94 21.99 1.71
N ARG A 96 -22.18 22.50 2.67
CA ARG A 96 -22.59 23.68 3.49
C ARG A 96 -22.76 24.93 2.64
N GLY A 97 -21.97 25.07 1.56
CA GLY A 97 -22.11 26.15 0.58
C GLY A 97 -23.19 25.92 -0.48
N GLY A 98 -23.90 24.77 -0.45
CA GLY A 98 -24.90 24.40 -1.44
C GLY A 98 -24.34 23.82 -2.74
N GLU A 99 -23.08 23.39 -2.74
CA GLU A 99 -22.40 22.79 -3.89
C GLU A 99 -22.45 21.25 -3.83
N THR A 100 -22.31 20.61 -4.99
CA THR A 100 -22.19 19.15 -5.07
C THR A 100 -20.75 18.71 -4.76
N GLY A 101 -20.58 17.67 -3.96
CA GLY A 101 -19.28 17.08 -3.66
C GLY A 101 -18.71 16.28 -4.86
N ASP A 102 -17.39 16.03 -4.83
CA ASP A 102 -16.66 15.28 -5.86
C ASP A 102 -16.73 13.77 -5.63
N MET A 103 -16.88 13.34 -4.37
CA MET A 103 -16.90 11.91 -4.03
C MET A 103 -18.30 11.34 -4.03
N THR A 104 -18.46 10.20 -4.69
CA THR A 104 -19.70 9.44 -4.64
C THR A 104 -19.69 8.44 -3.47
N MET A 105 -20.89 8.06 -3.00
CA MET A 105 -21.03 6.98 -2.02
C MET A 105 -20.40 5.67 -2.50
N GLN A 106 -20.50 5.39 -3.80
CA GLN A 106 -19.86 4.21 -4.41
C GLN A 106 -18.34 4.28 -4.32
N SER A 107 -17.73 5.44 -4.59
CA SER A 107 -16.28 5.62 -4.45
C SER A 107 -15.83 5.38 -3.01
N MET A 108 -16.55 5.93 -2.05
CA MET A 108 -16.24 5.74 -0.63
C MET A 108 -16.42 4.28 -0.20
N ALA A 109 -17.51 3.63 -0.63
CA ALA A 109 -17.75 2.22 -0.37
C ALA A 109 -16.62 1.33 -0.93
N THR A 110 -16.17 1.60 -2.16
CA THR A 110 -15.03 0.88 -2.76
C THR A 110 -13.77 1.00 -1.90
N ARG A 111 -13.50 2.20 -1.36
CA ARG A 111 -12.33 2.41 -0.46
C ARG A 111 -12.48 1.65 0.85
N LEU A 112 -13.64 1.73 1.49
CA LEU A 112 -13.93 1.06 2.77
C LEU A 112 -13.94 -0.47 2.63
N CYS A 113 -14.35 -0.98 1.47
CA CYS A 113 -14.36 -2.40 1.15
C CYS A 113 -13.03 -2.94 0.61
N GLY A 114 -11.89 -2.25 0.85
CA GLY A 114 -10.55 -2.76 0.55
C GLY A 114 -9.98 -2.39 -0.82
N SER A 115 -10.62 -1.44 -1.54
CA SER A 115 -10.07 -0.92 -2.82
C SER A 115 -9.80 -2.01 -3.86
N ALA A 116 -10.81 -2.81 -4.18
CA ALA A 116 -10.71 -3.93 -5.12
C ALA A 116 -10.14 -3.52 -6.50
N ASP A 117 -10.38 -2.29 -6.95
CA ASP A 117 -9.80 -1.73 -8.17
C ASP A 117 -8.26 -1.66 -8.16
N LEU A 118 -7.64 -1.67 -6.97
CA LEU A 118 -6.18 -1.68 -6.80
C LEU A 118 -5.63 -3.08 -6.55
N PHE A 119 -6.36 -3.90 -5.80
CA PHE A 119 -5.83 -5.13 -5.21
C PHE A 119 -6.51 -6.42 -5.69
N ALA A 120 -7.59 -6.35 -6.48
CA ALA A 120 -8.36 -7.54 -6.88
C ALA A 120 -7.57 -8.52 -7.78
N THR A 121 -6.53 -8.05 -8.47
CA THR A 121 -5.69 -8.89 -9.32
C THR A 121 -4.58 -9.62 -8.56
N ASP A 122 -4.41 -9.32 -7.27
CA ASP A 122 -3.42 -10.00 -6.44
C ASP A 122 -4.07 -11.27 -5.81
N PRO A 123 -3.68 -12.47 -6.22
CA PRO A 123 -4.37 -13.71 -5.83
C PRO A 123 -4.37 -13.99 -4.31
N GLY A 124 -3.55 -13.28 -3.55
CA GLY A 124 -3.52 -13.43 -2.10
C GLY A 124 -4.30 -12.36 -1.33
N ARG A 125 -4.77 -11.32 -2.01
CA ARG A 125 -5.63 -10.27 -1.43
C ARG A 125 -7.03 -10.50 -1.95
N GLY A 126 -7.81 -11.34 -1.30
CA GLY A 126 -9.17 -11.67 -1.73
C GLY A 126 -9.96 -10.47 -2.25
N SER A 127 -10.82 -10.71 -3.22
CA SER A 127 -11.84 -9.73 -3.58
C SER A 127 -12.72 -9.47 -2.36
N THR A 128 -13.36 -8.31 -2.30
CA THR A 128 -14.36 -8.00 -1.26
C THR A 128 -15.46 -9.07 -1.11
N ALA A 129 -15.65 -9.92 -2.12
CA ALA A 129 -16.52 -11.07 -2.07
C ALA A 129 -15.98 -12.25 -1.22
N SER A 130 -14.70 -12.25 -0.86
CA SER A 130 -14.08 -13.30 -0.03
C SER A 130 -13.94 -12.92 1.45
N VAL A 131 -14.46 -11.79 1.86
CA VAL A 131 -14.38 -11.27 3.24
C VAL A 131 -15.73 -11.40 3.96
N ASN A 132 -16.66 -12.16 3.41
CA ASN A 132 -17.92 -12.52 4.08
C ASN A 132 -17.81 -13.87 4.80
#